data_8e7f6c9801b24350c22bd3679a9b9800
#
_entry.id   8e7f6c9801b24350c22bd3679a9b9800
#
_cell.length_a   1.000
_cell.length_b   1.000
_cell.length_c   1.000
_cell.angle_alpha   90.00
_cell.angle_beta   90.00
_cell.angle_gamma   90.00
#
_symmetry.space_group_name_H-M   'P 1'
#
loop_
_entity.id
_entity.type
_entity.pdbx_description
1 polymer ?
#
loop_
_entity_poly.entity_id
_entity_poly.type
_entity_poly.pdbx_seq_one_letter_code
_entity_poly.pdbx_strand_id
1 'polypeptide(L)'
;MIPIKSTRETTQRDIVYQEVLMASDHPVAETIYQRIHAKNPKLSRSTVYRNLHILVEQGKILSISVPKGPEHFDRTLVAHYHVQCDICGAVSDIVVAGQDGQRVVDTGGYTSVTREVLYHGICPNCKSAQEAQK
;
A
#
# COMPACT_ATOMS: atom_id res chain seq x y z
N MET A 1 8.27 16.93 -29.88
CA MET A 1 8.29 15.93 -28.80
C MET A 1 8.32 14.56 -29.44
N ILE A 2 9.39 13.81 -29.20
CA ILE A 2 9.51 12.44 -29.72
C ILE A 2 8.61 11.54 -28.89
N PRO A 3 7.63 10.82 -29.49
CA PRO A 3 6.81 9.90 -28.74
C PRO A 3 7.67 8.77 -28.19
N ILE A 4 7.57 8.53 -26.89
CA ILE A 4 8.23 7.41 -26.24
C ILE A 4 7.52 6.14 -26.70
N LYS A 5 8.23 5.27 -27.38
CA LYS A 5 7.67 3.95 -27.73
C LYS A 5 7.43 3.17 -26.46
N SER A 6 6.19 2.71 -26.23
CA SER A 6 5.92 1.78 -25.15
C SER A 6 6.64 0.46 -25.42
N THR A 7 7.44 0.04 -24.44
CA THR A 7 8.06 -1.27 -24.44
C THR A 7 7.08 -2.27 -23.79
N ARG A 8 7.35 -3.57 -23.97
CA ARG A 8 6.62 -4.61 -23.26
C ARG A 8 6.62 -4.37 -21.74
N GLU A 9 7.78 -4.01 -21.19
CA GLU A 9 7.94 -3.72 -19.77
C GLU A 9 7.10 -2.52 -19.33
N THR A 10 7.09 -1.46 -20.12
CA THR A 10 6.27 -0.26 -19.84
C THR A 10 4.79 -0.60 -19.86
N THR A 11 4.35 -1.40 -20.82
CA THR A 11 2.95 -1.85 -20.91
C THR A 11 2.56 -2.68 -19.70
N GLN A 12 3.41 -3.60 -19.27
CA GLN A 12 3.17 -4.41 -18.07
C GLN A 12 3.10 -3.54 -16.80
N ARG A 13 3.98 -2.55 -16.70
CA ARG A 13 3.98 -1.60 -15.57
C ARG A 13 2.70 -0.79 -15.54
N ASP A 14 2.21 -0.35 -16.69
CA ASP A 14 0.95 0.38 -16.77
C ASP A 14 -0.23 -0.46 -16.29
N ILE A 15 -0.27 -1.74 -16.62
CA ILE A 15 -1.30 -2.66 -16.15
C ILE A 15 -1.29 -2.73 -14.62
N VAL A 16 -0.11 -2.87 -14.02
CA VAL A 16 0.06 -2.92 -12.56
C VAL A 16 -0.37 -1.59 -11.94
N TYR A 17 0.07 -0.47 -12.51
CA TYR A 17 -0.26 0.86 -12.02
C TYR A 17 -1.77 1.11 -12.04
N GLN A 18 -2.44 0.78 -13.13
CA GLN A 18 -3.89 0.95 -13.23
C GLN A 18 -4.63 0.12 -12.19
N GLU A 19 -4.17 -1.09 -11.91
CA GLU A 19 -4.80 -1.91 -10.88
C GLU A 19 -4.70 -1.27 -9.48
N VAL A 20 -3.54 -0.68 -9.16
CA VAL A 20 -3.38 0.05 -7.89
C VAL A 20 -4.26 1.30 -7.84
N LEU A 21 -4.36 2.03 -8.96
CA LEU A 21 -5.20 3.23 -9.04
C LEU A 21 -6.68 2.94 -8.82
N MET A 22 -7.14 1.76 -9.24
CA MET A 22 -8.53 1.34 -9.06
C MET A 22 -8.81 0.76 -7.68
N ALA A 23 -7.78 0.43 -6.93
CA ALA A 23 -7.93 -0.22 -5.63
C ALA A 23 -8.24 0.81 -4.54
N SER A 24 -9.28 0.57 -3.76
CA SER A 24 -9.66 1.41 -2.63
C SER A 24 -9.36 0.77 -1.28
N ASP A 25 -8.87 -0.47 -1.28
CA ASP A 25 -8.74 -1.31 -0.09
C ASP A 25 -7.28 -1.50 0.37
N HIS A 26 -6.34 -0.72 -0.15
CA HIS A 26 -4.91 -0.80 0.21
C HIS A 26 -4.38 -2.24 0.13
N PRO A 27 -4.42 -2.87 -1.06
CA PRO A 27 -4.15 -4.29 -1.19
C PRO A 27 -2.67 -4.63 -1.03
N VAL A 28 -2.41 -5.87 -0.61
CA VAL A 28 -1.07 -6.45 -0.67
C VAL A 28 -0.75 -6.91 -2.10
N ALA A 29 0.52 -7.17 -2.38
CA ALA A 29 0.97 -7.54 -3.73
C ALA A 29 0.24 -8.78 -4.27
N GLU A 30 0.02 -9.79 -3.44
CA GLU A 30 -0.67 -11.02 -3.87
C GLU A 30 -2.11 -10.73 -4.32
N THR A 31 -2.82 -9.86 -3.62
CA THR A 31 -4.17 -9.45 -4.01
C THR A 31 -4.16 -8.73 -5.35
N ILE A 32 -3.21 -7.83 -5.56
CA ILE A 32 -3.03 -7.11 -6.82
C ILE A 32 -2.76 -8.11 -7.95
N TYR A 33 -1.85 -9.07 -7.71
CA TYR A 33 -1.55 -10.12 -8.67
C TYR A 33 -2.80 -10.93 -9.05
N GLN A 34 -3.59 -11.36 -8.07
CA GLN A 34 -4.80 -12.14 -8.33
C GLN A 34 -5.80 -11.37 -9.20
N ARG A 35 -5.98 -10.09 -8.94
CA ARG A 35 -6.87 -9.23 -9.72
C ARG A 35 -6.37 -9.06 -11.15
N ILE A 36 -5.06 -8.88 -11.33
CA ILE A 36 -4.45 -8.76 -12.66
C ILE A 36 -4.56 -10.10 -13.40
N HIS A 37 -4.25 -11.20 -12.73
CA HIS A 37 -4.27 -12.54 -13.34
C HIS A 37 -5.65 -12.89 -13.91
N ALA A 38 -6.71 -12.45 -13.26
CA ALA A 38 -8.07 -12.67 -13.75
C ALA A 38 -8.33 -12.04 -15.12
N LYS A 39 -7.64 -10.94 -15.43
CA LYS A 39 -7.78 -10.19 -16.68
C LYS A 39 -6.63 -10.46 -17.66
N ASN A 40 -5.43 -10.72 -17.14
CA ASN A 40 -4.20 -10.87 -17.91
C ASN A 40 -3.39 -12.08 -17.39
N PRO A 41 -3.79 -13.30 -17.74
CA PRO A 41 -3.14 -14.50 -17.20
C PRO A 41 -1.65 -14.64 -17.55
N LYS A 42 -1.18 -13.88 -18.54
CA LYS A 42 0.21 -13.96 -19.01
C LYS A 42 1.20 -13.20 -18.11
N LEU A 43 0.73 -12.26 -17.26
CA LEU A 43 1.62 -11.58 -16.33
C LEU A 43 1.95 -12.50 -15.15
N SER A 44 3.25 -12.74 -14.94
CA SER A 44 3.71 -13.57 -13.84
C SER A 44 3.67 -12.82 -12.52
N ARG A 45 3.64 -13.56 -11.43
CA ARG A 45 3.70 -12.98 -10.07
C ARG A 45 4.96 -12.14 -9.89
N SER A 46 6.11 -12.63 -10.33
CA SER A 46 7.38 -11.89 -10.21
C SER A 46 7.36 -10.60 -11.00
N THR A 47 6.72 -10.56 -12.17
CA THR A 47 6.57 -9.34 -12.96
C THR A 47 5.72 -8.31 -12.22
N VAL A 48 4.60 -8.74 -11.64
CA VAL A 48 3.72 -7.84 -10.87
C VAL A 48 4.47 -7.26 -9.66
N TYR A 49 5.12 -8.11 -8.89
CA TYR A 49 5.85 -7.70 -7.69
C TYR A 49 6.98 -6.74 -8.02
N ARG A 50 7.76 -7.02 -9.05
CA ARG A 50 8.85 -6.15 -9.50
C ARG A 50 8.32 -4.77 -9.91
N ASN A 51 7.24 -4.72 -10.67
CA ASN A 51 6.67 -3.46 -11.13
C ASN A 51 6.06 -2.64 -9.99
N LEU A 52 5.49 -3.29 -8.98
CA LEU A 52 5.04 -2.58 -7.77
C LEU A 52 6.18 -1.83 -7.08
N HIS A 53 7.33 -2.49 -6.91
CA HIS A 53 8.50 -1.86 -6.29
C HIS A 53 9.06 -0.73 -7.15
N ILE A 54 9.07 -0.89 -8.48
CA ILE A 54 9.50 0.18 -9.40
C ILE A 54 8.57 1.40 -9.28
N LEU A 55 7.26 1.18 -9.22
CA LEU A 55 6.28 2.26 -9.07
C LEU A 55 6.44 3.01 -7.74
N VAL A 56 6.75 2.29 -6.66
CA VAL A 56 7.07 2.92 -5.37
C VAL A 56 8.32 3.78 -5.48
N GLU A 57 9.38 3.26 -6.08
CA GLU A 57 10.64 4.00 -6.29
C GLU A 57 10.43 5.23 -7.15
N GLN A 58 9.54 5.17 -8.14
CA GLN A 58 9.20 6.30 -8.99
C GLN A 58 8.29 7.32 -8.31
N GLY A 59 7.84 7.03 -7.09
CA GLY A 59 6.94 7.93 -6.35
C GLY A 59 5.51 7.98 -6.90
N LYS A 60 5.08 6.96 -7.64
CA LYS A 60 3.74 6.92 -8.23
C LYS A 60 2.70 6.28 -7.32
N ILE A 61 3.13 5.41 -6.44
CA ILE A 61 2.30 4.78 -5.41
C ILE A 61 3.08 4.76 -4.11
N LEU A 62 2.38 4.54 -2.99
CA LEU A 62 3.00 4.38 -1.68
C LEU A 62 3.01 2.91 -1.28
N SER A 63 4.03 2.54 -0.53
CA SER A 63 4.10 1.27 0.19
C SER A 63 3.90 1.53 1.67
N ILE A 64 3.02 0.77 2.30
CA ILE A 64 2.73 0.85 3.72
C ILE A 64 3.28 -0.40 4.37
N SER A 65 4.35 -0.24 5.17
CA SER A 65 4.92 -1.34 5.94
C SER A 65 4.10 -1.55 7.20
N VAL A 66 3.79 -2.80 7.51
CA VAL A 66 3.04 -3.18 8.69
C VAL A 66 3.83 -4.18 9.52
N PRO A 67 3.69 -4.20 10.86
CA PRO A 67 4.48 -5.10 11.71
C PRO A 67 4.16 -6.58 11.49
N LYS A 68 2.93 -6.90 11.10
CA LYS A 68 2.49 -8.27 10.88
C LYS A 68 1.94 -8.41 9.47
N GLY A 69 2.69 -9.11 8.64
CA GLY A 69 2.27 -9.40 7.28
C GLY A 69 3.02 -8.58 6.24
N PRO A 70 2.65 -8.77 4.96
CA PRO A 70 3.30 -8.09 3.86
C PRO A 70 2.91 -6.62 3.77
N GLU A 71 3.71 -5.85 3.04
CA GLU A 71 3.41 -4.44 2.78
C GLU A 71 2.12 -4.28 1.97
N HIS A 72 1.43 -3.17 2.20
CA HIS A 72 0.24 -2.78 1.45
C HIS A 72 0.58 -1.64 0.49
N PHE A 73 -0.18 -1.51 -0.58
CA PHE A 73 0.06 -0.48 -1.58
C PHE A 73 -1.11 0.50 -1.63
N ASP A 74 -0.79 1.77 -1.80
CA ASP A 74 -1.77 2.84 -1.77
C ASP A 74 -1.55 3.78 -2.96
N ARG A 75 -2.63 4.14 -3.62
CA ARG A 75 -2.64 5.09 -4.74
C ARG A 75 -2.50 6.55 -4.28
N THR A 76 -2.78 6.84 -3.02
CA THR A 76 -2.83 8.20 -2.49
C THR A 76 -1.44 8.64 -2.06
N LEU A 77 -0.91 9.67 -2.74
CA LEU A 77 0.44 10.16 -2.47
C LEU A 77 0.49 11.23 -1.38
N VAL A 78 -0.65 11.84 -1.05
CA VAL A 78 -0.73 12.84 0.01
C VAL A 78 -0.56 12.16 1.36
N ALA A 79 0.25 12.74 2.24
CA ALA A 79 0.48 12.21 3.58
C ALA A 79 -0.84 12.06 4.35
N HIS A 80 -1.08 10.89 4.87
CA HIS A 80 -2.27 10.58 5.66
C HIS A 80 -1.93 9.42 6.60
N TYR A 81 -2.85 9.11 7.50
CA TYR A 81 -2.64 8.05 8.49
C TYR A 81 -3.42 6.80 8.09
N HIS A 82 -2.92 5.65 8.52
CA HIS A 82 -3.52 4.35 8.26
C HIS A 82 -3.79 3.62 9.55
N VAL A 83 -4.78 2.73 9.52
CA VAL A 83 -5.11 1.80 10.60
C VAL A 83 -5.10 0.38 10.06
N GLN A 84 -4.51 -0.54 10.82
CA GLN A 84 -4.54 -1.96 10.49
C GLN A 84 -5.46 -2.70 11.44
N CYS A 85 -6.30 -3.57 10.88
CA CYS A 85 -7.13 -4.46 11.69
C CYS A 85 -6.28 -5.56 12.32
N ASP A 86 -6.39 -5.72 13.63
CA ASP A 86 -5.64 -6.74 14.37
C ASP A 86 -6.11 -8.17 14.09
N ILE A 87 -7.30 -8.32 13.52
CA ILE A 87 -7.90 -9.63 13.24
C ILE A 87 -7.62 -10.08 11.81
N CYS A 88 -8.06 -9.30 10.82
CA CYS A 88 -7.93 -9.69 9.41
C CYS A 88 -6.73 -9.09 8.68
N GLY A 89 -6.04 -8.12 9.31
CA GLY A 89 -4.87 -7.49 8.72
C GLY A 89 -5.17 -6.41 7.67
N ALA A 90 -6.43 -6.13 7.40
CA ALA A 90 -6.81 -5.11 6.41
C ALA A 90 -6.31 -3.73 6.84
N VAL A 91 -5.84 -2.96 5.86
CA VAL A 91 -5.36 -1.59 6.09
C VAL A 91 -6.33 -0.62 5.44
N SER A 92 -6.63 0.45 6.16
CA SER A 92 -7.54 1.52 5.71
C SER A 92 -7.01 2.88 6.14
N ASP A 93 -7.57 3.92 5.56
CA ASP A 93 -7.27 5.27 6.01
C ASP A 93 -7.99 5.58 7.32
N ILE A 94 -7.34 6.39 8.14
CA ILE A 94 -7.95 6.89 9.38
C ILE A 94 -7.73 8.39 9.45
N VAL A 95 -8.74 9.11 9.92
CA VAL A 95 -8.68 10.57 10.09
C VAL A 95 -8.18 10.87 11.49
N VAL A 96 -7.11 11.66 11.56
CA VAL A 96 -6.50 12.07 12.83
C VAL A 96 -6.53 13.59 12.90
N ALA A 97 -7.07 14.11 13.99
CA ALA A 97 -7.07 15.54 14.27
C ALA A 97 -5.89 15.88 15.19
N GLY A 98 -5.43 17.13 15.11
CA GLY A 98 -4.34 17.63 15.90
C GLY A 98 -3.05 17.79 15.13
N GLN A 99 -2.05 18.41 15.77
CA GLN A 99 -0.76 18.63 15.14
C GLN A 99 0.15 17.42 15.36
N ASP A 100 0.79 17.01 14.28
CA ASP A 100 1.80 15.97 14.29
C ASP A 100 3.12 16.58 14.73
N GLY A 101 3.18 17.03 15.98
CA GLY A 101 4.18 17.95 16.47
C GLY A 101 5.40 17.36 17.15
N GLN A 102 5.61 16.05 17.04
CA GLN A 102 6.79 15.46 17.65
C GLN A 102 8.00 15.66 16.75
N ARG A 103 8.96 16.42 17.27
CA ARG A 103 10.21 16.72 16.59
C ARG A 103 11.36 16.03 17.33
N VAL A 104 12.21 15.35 16.58
CA VAL A 104 13.42 14.74 17.14
C VAL A 104 14.41 15.85 17.46
N VAL A 105 14.83 15.96 18.72
CA VAL A 105 15.83 16.95 19.16
C VAL A 105 17.19 16.33 19.41
N ASP A 106 17.25 15.01 19.59
CA ASP A 106 18.47 14.25 19.75
C ASP A 106 18.28 12.90 19.08
N THR A 107 19.10 12.59 18.08
CA THR A 107 19.00 11.33 17.33
C THR A 107 19.79 10.19 17.97
N GLY A 108 20.52 10.45 19.05
CA GLY A 108 21.39 9.42 19.65
C GLY A 108 22.49 8.94 18.70
N GLY A 109 22.89 9.77 17.74
CA GLY A 109 23.90 9.42 16.75
C GLY A 109 23.40 8.72 15.50
N TYR A 110 22.10 8.45 15.40
CA TYR A 110 21.51 7.84 14.19
C TYR A 110 21.40 8.88 13.07
N THR A 111 21.59 8.42 11.83
CA THR A 111 21.40 9.23 10.61
C THR A 111 20.20 8.71 9.84
N SER A 112 19.65 9.55 8.95
CA SER A 112 18.51 9.20 8.10
C SER A 112 17.30 8.71 8.91
N VAL A 113 17.06 9.37 10.04
CA VAL A 113 15.96 9.00 10.94
C VAL A 113 14.63 9.35 10.29
N THR A 114 13.73 8.36 10.24
CA THR A 114 12.37 8.54 9.72
C THR A 114 11.35 8.16 10.79
N ARG A 115 10.13 8.66 10.62
CA ARG A 115 9.02 8.39 11.54
C ARG A 115 7.91 7.68 10.78
N GLU A 116 7.44 6.58 11.35
CA GLU A 116 6.29 5.86 10.83
C GLU A 116 5.21 5.79 11.91
N VAL A 117 3.95 5.99 11.49
CA VAL A 117 2.80 5.91 12.40
C VAL A 117 1.78 4.96 11.79
N LEU A 118 1.40 3.96 12.57
CA LEU A 118 0.35 3.02 12.20
C LEU A 118 -0.57 2.84 13.39
N TYR A 119 -1.85 3.09 13.19
CA TYR A 119 -2.87 2.82 14.20
C TYR A 119 -3.35 1.38 14.08
N HIS A 120 -3.79 0.81 15.18
CA HIS A 120 -4.32 -0.55 15.25
C HIS A 120 -5.72 -0.55 15.82
N GLY A 121 -6.56 -1.43 15.32
CA GLY A 121 -7.90 -1.58 15.84
C GLY A 121 -8.59 -2.79 15.25
N ILE A 122 -9.90 -2.82 15.35
CA ILE A 122 -10.73 -3.88 14.78
C ILE A 122 -11.61 -3.25 13.73
N CYS A 123 -11.53 -3.75 12.48
CA CYS A 123 -12.29 -3.19 11.38
C CYS A 123 -13.80 -3.44 11.54
N PRO A 124 -14.66 -2.65 10.85
CA PRO A 124 -16.11 -2.82 10.99
C PRO A 124 -16.61 -4.24 10.66
N ASN A 125 -16.01 -4.90 9.68
CA ASN A 125 -16.41 -6.26 9.31
C ASN A 125 -16.07 -7.27 10.41
N CYS A 126 -14.89 -7.18 11.00
CA CYS A 126 -14.48 -8.07 12.11
C CYS A 126 -15.26 -7.77 13.37
N LYS A 127 -15.57 -6.50 13.64
CA LYS A 127 -16.39 -6.10 14.76
C LYS A 127 -17.80 -6.73 14.65
N SER A 128 -18.41 -6.63 13.46
CA SER A 128 -19.72 -7.22 13.22
C SER A 128 -19.69 -8.74 13.36
N ALA A 129 -18.64 -9.40 12.90
CA ALA A 129 -18.46 -10.84 13.05
C ALA A 129 -18.35 -11.25 14.51
N GLN A 130 -17.63 -10.47 15.33
CA GLN A 130 -17.54 -10.72 16.76
C GLN A 130 -18.88 -10.56 17.48
N GLU A 131 -19.63 -9.51 17.13
CA GLU A 131 -20.95 -9.24 17.70
C GLU A 131 -21.95 -10.34 17.33
N ALA A 132 -21.87 -10.90 16.13
CA ALA A 132 -22.73 -11.98 15.68
C ALA A 132 -22.50 -13.30 16.39
N GLN A 133 -21.34 -13.48 17.06
CA GLN A 133 -20.99 -14.69 17.79
C GLN A 133 -21.41 -14.66 19.27
N LYS A 134 -22.01 -13.58 19.72
CA LYS A 134 -22.49 -13.47 21.10
C LYS A 134 -23.89 -14.07 21.26
#